data_55d704b08cfb04969eff73107cfdec3e
#
_entry.id   55d704b08cfb04969eff73107cfdec3e
#
_cell.length_a   1.000
_cell.length_b   1.000
_cell.length_c   1.000
_cell.angle_alpha   90.00
_cell.angle_beta   90.00
_cell.angle_gamma   90.00
#
_symmetry.space_group_name_H-M   'P 1'
#
loop_
_entity.id
_entity.type
_entity.pdbx_description
1 polymer ?
#
loop_
_entity_poly.entity_id
_entity_poly.type
_entity_poly.pdbx_seq_one_letter_code
_entity_poly.pdbx_strand_id
1 'polypeptide(L)'
;HRVATHDVHFHEVGVIDSFIDVVGGVLGCHLLGVTTVTASAVNVGAGTIRTAHGLLPVPGPAVAALANGIPIYSEGPRCELATPTGMALLRTLAASFGSMPVLESAQVGYGAGDADPEGWPNALRIFLADETASSGRPTDRVVQIETNLDDLNPQAYEHV
;
A
#
# COMPACT_ATOMS: atom_id res chain seq x y z
N HIS A 1 -19.77 -12.51 -1.87
CA HIS A 1 -21.23 -12.49 -2.07
C HIS A 1 -21.52 -13.07 -3.46
N ARG A 2 -22.23 -14.17 -3.59
CA ARG A 2 -22.67 -14.71 -4.88
C ARG A 2 -23.92 -13.98 -5.37
N VAL A 3 -23.82 -12.67 -5.58
CA VAL A 3 -24.89 -11.78 -6.04
C VAL A 3 -24.40 -11.03 -7.28
N ALA A 4 -25.33 -10.51 -8.08
CA ALA A 4 -24.97 -9.70 -9.24
C ALA A 4 -24.30 -8.39 -8.80
N THR A 5 -23.39 -7.85 -9.61
CA THR A 5 -22.57 -6.68 -9.25
C THR A 5 -23.41 -5.46 -8.84
N HIS A 6 -24.60 -5.29 -9.44
CA HIS A 6 -25.52 -4.19 -9.14
C HIS A 6 -26.32 -4.39 -7.83
N ASP A 7 -26.30 -5.61 -7.25
CA ASP A 7 -26.95 -5.93 -5.98
C ASP A 7 -25.95 -5.96 -4.80
N VAL A 8 -24.69 -5.63 -5.07
CA VAL A 8 -23.65 -5.61 -4.02
C VAL A 8 -23.84 -4.37 -3.15
N HIS A 9 -24.08 -4.57 -1.86
CA HIS A 9 -24.08 -3.52 -0.85
C HIS A 9 -22.74 -3.52 -0.12
N PHE A 10 -22.03 -2.40 -0.18
CA PHE A 10 -20.77 -2.20 0.55
C PHE A 10 -21.08 -1.78 1.99
N HIS A 11 -21.10 -2.71 2.92
CA HIS A 11 -21.39 -2.46 4.32
C HIS A 11 -20.18 -2.54 5.25
N GLU A 12 -19.03 -2.92 4.71
CA GLU A 12 -17.74 -2.96 5.45
C GLU A 12 -16.72 -1.93 4.91
N VAL A 13 -17.03 -1.32 3.77
CA VAL A 13 -16.18 -0.30 3.16
C VAL A 13 -16.92 1.02 3.26
N GLY A 14 -16.38 1.99 3.99
CA GLY A 14 -16.93 3.36 4.03
C GLY A 14 -16.91 3.92 2.61
N VAL A 15 -18.07 4.08 1.98
CA VAL A 15 -18.16 4.43 0.55
C VAL A 15 -17.43 5.75 0.26
N ILE A 16 -17.56 6.74 1.15
CA ILE A 16 -16.93 8.05 0.98
C ILE A 16 -15.43 7.96 1.21
N ASP A 17 -14.98 7.31 2.28
CA ASP A 17 -13.56 7.19 2.63
C ASP A 17 -12.80 6.44 1.55
N SER A 18 -13.29 5.28 1.14
CA SER A 18 -12.66 4.50 0.06
C SER A 18 -12.68 5.23 -1.28
N PHE A 19 -13.71 6.03 -1.55
CA PHE A 19 -13.75 6.85 -2.75
C PHE A 19 -12.66 7.93 -2.71
N ILE A 20 -12.50 8.60 -1.57
CA ILE A 20 -11.47 9.63 -1.38
C ILE A 20 -10.08 8.99 -1.48
N ASP A 21 -9.85 7.86 -0.85
CA ASP A 21 -8.57 7.16 -0.88
C ASP A 21 -8.18 6.75 -2.32
N VAL A 22 -9.11 6.13 -3.05
CA VAL A 22 -8.83 5.67 -4.42
C VAL A 22 -8.65 6.83 -5.38
N VAL A 23 -9.58 7.79 -5.37
CA VAL A 23 -9.50 8.96 -6.27
C VAL A 23 -8.31 9.84 -5.88
N GLY A 24 -8.10 10.07 -4.59
CA GLY A 24 -6.98 10.86 -4.07
C GLY A 24 -5.62 10.25 -4.40
N GLY A 25 -5.48 8.94 -4.23
CA GLY A 25 -4.23 8.22 -4.57
C GLY A 25 -3.90 8.29 -6.06
N VAL A 26 -4.88 8.02 -6.92
CA VAL A 26 -4.69 8.09 -8.39
C VAL A 26 -4.44 9.52 -8.85
N LEU A 27 -5.23 10.48 -8.35
CA LEU A 27 -5.06 11.90 -8.69
C LEU A 27 -3.74 12.45 -8.19
N GLY A 28 -3.31 12.05 -6.98
CA GLY A 28 -2.01 12.40 -6.42
C GLY A 28 -0.85 11.97 -7.33
N CYS A 29 -0.85 10.72 -7.76
CA CYS A 29 0.14 10.22 -8.73
C CYS A 29 0.13 11.05 -10.03
N HIS A 30 -1.06 11.36 -10.55
CA HIS A 30 -1.20 12.15 -11.78
C HIS A 30 -0.66 13.58 -11.60
N LEU A 31 -1.05 14.28 -10.52
CA LEU A 31 -0.61 15.65 -10.25
C LEU A 31 0.89 15.76 -9.98
N LEU A 32 1.49 14.72 -9.39
CA LEU A 32 2.94 14.64 -9.19
C LEU A 32 3.70 14.25 -10.46
N GLY A 33 3.00 13.95 -11.56
CA GLY A 33 3.62 13.55 -12.82
C GLY A 33 4.29 12.18 -12.75
N VAL A 34 3.78 11.29 -11.91
CA VAL A 34 4.30 9.92 -11.77
C VAL A 34 4.02 9.12 -13.03
N THR A 35 5.05 8.57 -13.63
CA THR A 35 4.97 7.73 -14.84
C THR A 35 5.10 6.25 -14.53
N THR A 36 5.85 5.91 -13.49
CA THR A 36 6.09 4.51 -13.09
C THR A 36 5.98 4.37 -11.58
N VAL A 37 5.31 3.33 -11.14
CA VAL A 37 5.22 2.94 -9.73
C VAL A 37 5.83 1.56 -9.57
N THR A 38 6.76 1.42 -8.63
CA THR A 38 7.26 0.12 -8.17
C THR A 38 6.90 -0.07 -6.71
N ALA A 39 6.76 -1.29 -6.25
CA ALA A 39 6.44 -1.58 -4.86
C ALA A 39 7.30 -2.73 -4.31
N SER A 40 7.56 -2.71 -3.01
CA SER A 40 8.11 -3.87 -2.31
C SER A 40 7.10 -5.03 -2.29
N ALA A 41 7.53 -6.21 -1.84
CA ALA A 41 6.59 -7.22 -1.38
C ALA A 41 5.68 -6.64 -0.29
N VAL A 42 4.43 -7.11 -0.22
CA VAL A 42 3.41 -6.56 0.67
C VAL A 42 3.28 -7.41 1.93
N ASN A 43 3.48 -6.79 3.09
CA ASN A 43 3.16 -7.43 4.36
C ASN A 43 1.64 -7.41 4.57
N VAL A 44 1.03 -8.57 4.56
CA VAL A 44 -0.43 -8.67 4.75
C VAL A 44 -0.84 -8.77 6.24
N GLY A 45 0.15 -8.92 7.13
CA GLY A 45 -0.10 -9.16 8.55
C GLY A 45 -0.43 -10.61 8.86
N ALA A 46 -1.00 -10.86 10.03
CA ALA A 46 -1.32 -12.20 10.53
C ALA A 46 -2.56 -12.21 11.43
N GLY A 47 -2.99 -13.40 11.85
CA GLY A 47 -4.06 -13.57 12.83
C GLY A 47 -5.44 -13.52 12.21
N THR A 48 -6.36 -12.79 12.86
CA THR A 48 -7.77 -12.72 12.46
C THR A 48 -8.30 -11.30 12.61
N ILE A 49 -9.27 -10.93 11.77
CA ILE A 49 -10.04 -9.69 11.86
C ILE A 49 -11.50 -9.98 12.14
N ARG A 50 -12.15 -9.09 12.88
CA ARG A 50 -13.60 -9.14 13.12
C ARG A 50 -14.30 -8.30 12.06
N THR A 51 -15.22 -8.90 11.35
CA THR A 51 -16.02 -8.26 10.30
C THR A 51 -17.52 -8.44 10.58
N ALA A 52 -18.38 -7.81 9.79
CA ALA A 52 -19.82 -8.03 9.83
C ALA A 52 -20.21 -9.49 9.54
N HIS A 53 -19.34 -10.23 8.85
CA HIS A 53 -19.51 -11.66 8.54
C HIS A 53 -18.89 -12.60 9.57
N GLY A 54 -18.42 -12.06 10.71
CA GLY A 54 -17.76 -12.81 11.77
C GLY A 54 -16.24 -12.67 11.75
N LEU A 55 -15.55 -13.68 12.30
CA LEU A 55 -14.10 -13.70 12.41
C LEU A 55 -13.50 -14.29 11.13
N LEU A 56 -12.66 -13.52 10.45
CA LEU A 56 -11.97 -13.95 9.24
C LEU A 56 -10.46 -14.02 9.46
N PRO A 57 -9.75 -14.93 8.76
CA PRO A 57 -8.29 -14.97 8.78
C PRO A 57 -7.68 -13.74 8.08
N VAL A 58 -6.47 -13.36 8.47
CA VAL A 58 -5.63 -12.38 7.77
C VAL A 58 -4.63 -13.14 6.87
N PRO A 59 -4.53 -12.77 5.57
CA PRO A 59 -5.32 -11.76 4.87
C PRO A 59 -6.79 -12.16 4.67
N GLY A 60 -7.69 -11.17 4.74
CA GLY A 60 -9.11 -11.38 4.44
C GLY A 60 -9.34 -11.80 2.97
N PRO A 61 -10.53 -12.38 2.65
CA PRO A 61 -10.80 -12.91 1.30
C PRO A 61 -10.61 -11.91 0.17
N ALA A 62 -10.95 -10.65 0.37
CA ALA A 62 -10.76 -9.60 -0.63
C ALA A 62 -9.27 -9.31 -0.88
N VAL A 63 -8.47 -9.17 0.17
CA VAL A 63 -7.02 -8.99 0.07
C VAL A 63 -6.38 -10.20 -0.60
N ALA A 64 -6.75 -11.41 -0.18
CA ALA A 64 -6.22 -12.65 -0.78
C ALA A 64 -6.52 -12.74 -2.29
N ALA A 65 -7.72 -12.34 -2.72
CA ALA A 65 -8.08 -12.32 -4.13
C ALA A 65 -7.30 -11.26 -4.93
N LEU A 66 -7.13 -10.05 -4.36
CA LEU A 66 -6.38 -8.97 -4.97
C LEU A 66 -4.88 -9.25 -5.04
N ALA A 67 -4.34 -10.03 -4.10
CA ALA A 67 -2.94 -10.39 -4.02
C ALA A 67 -2.47 -11.38 -5.11
N ASN A 68 -3.38 -11.92 -5.92
CA ASN A 68 -2.99 -12.85 -6.97
C ASN A 68 -1.98 -12.23 -7.95
N GLY A 69 -0.75 -12.81 -8.01
CA GLY A 69 0.37 -12.30 -8.81
C GLY A 69 1.18 -11.18 -8.15
N ILE A 70 0.86 -10.78 -6.93
CA ILE A 70 1.62 -9.82 -6.11
C ILE A 70 2.43 -10.61 -5.07
N PRO A 71 3.73 -10.34 -4.88
CA PRO A 71 4.49 -10.95 -3.80
C PRO A 71 3.98 -10.46 -2.45
N ILE A 72 3.55 -11.38 -1.61
CA ILE A 72 3.07 -11.11 -0.26
C ILE A 72 3.86 -11.92 0.77
N TYR A 73 3.93 -11.40 1.99
CA TYR A 73 4.49 -12.09 3.14
C TYR A 73 3.70 -11.75 4.41
N SER A 74 3.98 -12.43 5.50
CA SER A 74 3.30 -12.27 6.77
C SER A 74 4.33 -12.24 7.89
N GLU A 75 4.54 -11.04 8.46
CA GLU A 75 5.46 -10.80 9.58
C GLU A 75 4.85 -9.80 10.57
N GLY A 76 5.32 -9.81 11.80
CA GLY A 76 5.00 -8.84 12.85
C GLY A 76 3.67 -9.05 13.54
N PRO A 77 2.87 -7.99 13.73
CA PRO A 77 1.70 -8.03 14.62
C PRO A 77 0.58 -8.90 14.07
N ARG A 78 -0.24 -9.42 14.99
CA ARG A 78 -1.41 -10.24 14.66
C ARG A 78 -2.63 -9.36 14.31
N CYS A 79 -2.48 -8.55 13.27
CA CYS A 79 -3.54 -7.70 12.73
C CYS A 79 -3.44 -7.63 11.20
N GLU A 80 -4.43 -7.04 10.56
CA GLU A 80 -4.39 -6.72 9.13
C GLU A 80 -3.44 -5.54 8.90
N LEU A 81 -2.45 -5.71 8.03
CA LEU A 81 -1.50 -4.67 7.62
C LEU A 81 -1.73 -4.18 6.19
N ALA A 82 -2.42 -4.97 5.37
CA ALA A 82 -2.79 -4.58 4.02
C ALA A 82 -4.32 -4.65 3.86
N THR A 83 -4.94 -3.49 3.64
CA THR A 83 -6.39 -3.39 3.45
C THR A 83 -6.81 -3.70 2.00
N PRO A 84 -8.08 -4.04 1.75
CA PRO A 84 -8.59 -4.21 0.38
C PRO A 84 -8.35 -2.98 -0.51
N THR A 85 -8.55 -1.77 0.02
CA THR A 85 -8.32 -0.50 -0.71
C THR A 85 -6.84 -0.35 -1.08
N GLY A 86 -5.92 -0.55 -0.14
CA GLY A 86 -4.48 -0.49 -0.39
C GLY A 86 -4.02 -1.51 -1.43
N MET A 87 -4.48 -2.76 -1.33
CA MET A 87 -4.16 -3.80 -2.31
C MET A 87 -4.72 -3.50 -3.70
N ALA A 88 -5.92 -2.92 -3.80
CA ALA A 88 -6.50 -2.52 -5.08
C ALA A 88 -5.69 -1.40 -5.74
N LEU A 89 -5.25 -0.40 -4.96
CA LEU A 89 -4.36 0.66 -5.44
C LEU A 89 -3.02 0.11 -5.92
N LEU A 90 -2.34 -0.71 -5.12
CA LEU A 90 -1.07 -1.34 -5.51
C LEU A 90 -1.21 -2.17 -6.77
N ARG A 91 -2.24 -3.02 -6.86
CA ARG A 91 -2.50 -3.84 -8.04
C ARG A 91 -2.72 -3.03 -9.31
N THR A 92 -3.31 -1.83 -9.17
CA THR A 92 -3.65 -0.97 -10.31
C THR A 92 -2.49 -0.08 -10.72
N LEU A 93 -1.76 0.46 -9.77
CA LEU A 93 -0.73 1.47 -10.01
C LEU A 93 0.66 0.86 -10.19
N ALA A 94 1.01 -0.20 -9.46
CA ALA A 94 2.35 -0.76 -9.52
C ALA A 94 2.60 -1.50 -10.85
N ALA A 95 3.61 -1.06 -11.57
CA ALA A 95 4.12 -1.70 -12.78
C ALA A 95 4.98 -2.93 -12.45
N SER A 96 5.63 -2.94 -11.28
CA SER A 96 6.48 -4.04 -10.82
C SER A 96 6.57 -4.10 -9.30
N PHE A 97 6.97 -5.28 -8.81
CA PHE A 97 7.23 -5.53 -7.40
C PHE A 97 8.66 -6.08 -7.23
N GLY A 98 9.37 -5.61 -6.20
CA GLY A 98 10.74 -6.06 -5.94
C GLY A 98 11.49 -5.16 -4.99
N SER A 99 12.82 -5.33 -4.99
CA SER A 99 13.72 -4.48 -4.20
C SER A 99 13.67 -3.03 -4.69
N MET A 100 13.94 -2.12 -3.78
CA MET A 100 14.03 -0.69 -4.07
C MET A 100 15.08 -0.44 -5.17
N PRO A 101 14.72 0.25 -6.25
CA PRO A 101 15.70 0.64 -7.27
C PRO A 101 16.66 1.70 -6.73
N VAL A 102 17.74 1.95 -7.43
CA VAL A 102 18.63 3.07 -7.09
C VAL A 102 17.89 4.36 -7.42
N LEU A 103 17.63 5.17 -6.40
CA LEU A 103 16.97 6.46 -6.51
C LEU A 103 17.94 7.58 -6.13
N GLU A 104 17.94 8.67 -6.89
CA GLU A 104 18.68 9.89 -6.56
C GLU A 104 17.70 11.01 -6.18
N SER A 105 18.04 11.78 -5.14
CA SER A 105 17.28 12.97 -4.70
C SER A 105 15.78 12.68 -4.46
N ALA A 106 15.45 11.54 -3.86
CA ALA A 106 14.07 11.17 -3.60
C ALA A 106 13.42 12.08 -2.55
N GLN A 107 12.18 12.51 -2.82
CA GLN A 107 11.29 13.04 -1.81
C GLN A 107 10.59 11.87 -1.11
N VAL A 108 10.42 11.96 0.21
CA VAL A 108 9.82 10.88 0.99
C VAL A 108 8.50 11.34 1.60
N GLY A 109 7.47 10.54 1.42
CA GLY A 109 6.17 10.73 2.06
C GLY A 109 5.81 9.52 2.92
N TYR A 110 5.08 9.76 3.99
CA TYR A 110 4.59 8.72 4.90
C TYR A 110 3.08 8.81 5.02
N GLY A 111 2.45 7.64 5.15
CA GLY A 111 1.04 7.51 5.47
C GLY A 111 0.85 6.42 6.51
N ALA A 112 0.07 6.69 7.55
CA ALA A 112 -0.26 5.73 8.60
C ALA A 112 -1.77 5.65 8.80
N GLY A 113 -2.26 4.43 9.11
CA GLY A 113 -3.62 4.23 9.60
C GLY A 113 -3.72 4.43 11.11
N ASP A 114 -4.94 4.23 11.65
CA ASP A 114 -5.23 4.38 13.08
C ASP A 114 -4.66 3.25 13.96
N ALA A 115 -4.27 2.13 13.37
CA ALA A 115 -3.67 1.03 14.10
C ALA A 115 -2.27 1.41 14.58
N ASP A 116 -1.97 1.17 15.85
CA ASP A 116 -0.66 1.44 16.46
C ASP A 116 -0.18 0.18 17.20
N PRO A 117 0.26 -0.87 16.48
CA PRO A 117 0.73 -2.09 17.09
C PRO A 117 2.07 -1.84 17.79
N GLU A 118 2.15 -2.26 19.06
CA GLU A 118 3.33 -2.06 19.90
C GLU A 118 4.60 -2.64 19.23
N GLY A 119 5.65 -1.80 19.13
CA GLY A 119 6.95 -2.19 18.60
C GLY A 119 6.96 -2.46 17.08
N TRP A 120 5.90 -2.08 16.36
CA TRP A 120 5.81 -2.28 14.92
C TRP A 120 5.39 -1.01 14.20
N PRO A 121 6.16 -0.53 13.21
CA PRO A 121 5.80 0.67 12.45
C PRO A 121 4.61 0.37 11.53
N ASN A 122 3.48 1.03 11.77
CA ASN A 122 2.30 0.96 10.90
C ASN A 122 2.33 2.12 9.91
N ALA A 123 3.29 2.13 9.01
CA ALA A 123 3.43 3.21 8.05
C ALA A 123 3.71 2.70 6.63
N LEU A 124 3.07 3.33 5.68
CA LEU A 124 3.42 3.26 4.26
C LEU A 124 4.47 4.32 3.98
N ARG A 125 5.55 3.96 3.31
CA ARG A 125 6.59 4.88 2.89
C ARG A 125 6.61 4.98 1.37
N ILE A 126 6.62 6.21 0.86
CA ILE A 126 6.62 6.51 -0.57
C ILE A 126 7.85 7.35 -0.88
N PHE A 127 8.63 6.92 -1.86
CA PHE A 127 9.74 7.68 -2.42
C PHE A 127 9.35 8.19 -3.80
N LEU A 128 9.41 9.50 -4.00
CA LEU A 128 9.22 10.13 -5.30
C LEU A 128 10.59 10.62 -5.80
N ALA A 129 11.05 10.07 -6.89
CA ALA A 129 12.33 10.42 -7.49
C ALA A 129 12.20 10.55 -9.00
N ASP A 130 13.10 11.30 -9.61
CA ASP A 130 13.27 11.28 -11.05
C ASP A 130 14.09 10.04 -11.42
N GLU A 131 13.70 9.34 -12.48
CA GLU A 131 14.48 8.21 -12.98
C GLU A 131 15.83 8.72 -13.48
N THR A 132 16.93 8.20 -12.91
CA THR A 132 18.26 8.58 -13.36
C THR A 132 18.47 8.08 -14.78
N ALA A 133 18.60 9.03 -15.69
CA ALA A 133 18.78 8.77 -17.09
C ALA A 133 20.11 8.04 -17.36
N SER A 134 20.12 6.71 -17.25
CA SER A 134 21.18 5.90 -17.87
C SER A 134 21.13 5.92 -19.40
N SER A 135 20.21 6.67 -20.01
CA SER A 135 19.96 6.61 -21.46
C SER A 135 19.41 7.87 -22.13
N GLY A 136 19.74 9.09 -21.64
CA GLY A 136 19.51 10.32 -22.45
C GLY A 136 18.05 10.62 -22.88
N ARG A 137 17.06 10.03 -22.22
CA ARG A 137 15.63 10.31 -22.39
C ARG A 137 15.15 11.31 -21.36
N PRO A 138 14.02 12.04 -21.60
CA PRO A 138 13.44 12.90 -20.59
C PRO A 138 13.18 12.12 -19.31
N THR A 139 13.50 12.73 -18.16
CA THR A 139 13.38 12.15 -16.82
C THR A 139 11.96 11.72 -16.54
N ASP A 140 11.73 10.42 -16.47
CA ASP A 140 10.47 9.86 -15.96
C ASP A 140 10.46 9.94 -14.44
N ARG A 141 9.31 10.23 -13.84
CA ARG A 141 9.15 10.22 -12.39
C ARG A 141 8.75 8.84 -11.91
N VAL A 142 9.58 8.29 -11.04
CA VAL A 142 9.37 6.96 -10.43
C VAL A 142 8.90 7.12 -9.00
N VAL A 143 7.86 6.37 -8.62
CA VAL A 143 7.46 6.20 -7.23
C VAL A 143 7.82 4.79 -6.78
N GLN A 144 8.56 4.70 -5.69
CA GLN A 144 8.74 3.47 -4.93
C GLN A 144 7.83 3.51 -3.72
N ILE A 145 7.00 2.49 -3.56
CA ILE A 145 6.14 2.27 -2.40
C ILE A 145 6.72 1.14 -1.56
N GLU A 146 7.02 1.41 -0.31
CA GLU A 146 7.41 0.39 0.67
C GLU A 146 6.34 0.22 1.73
N THR A 147 5.94 -1.01 1.98
CA THR A 147 4.84 -1.35 2.89
C THR A 147 5.31 -1.80 4.28
N ASN A 148 6.61 -1.72 4.57
CA ASN A 148 7.17 -2.07 5.87
C ASN A 148 8.43 -1.25 6.19
N LEU A 149 8.52 -0.77 7.42
CA LEU A 149 9.65 -0.01 7.95
C LEU A 149 10.37 -0.84 9.03
N ASP A 150 10.96 -1.96 8.64
CA ASP A 150 11.48 -2.98 9.57
C ASP A 150 12.71 -2.53 10.38
N ASP A 151 13.42 -1.47 9.99
CA ASP A 151 14.69 -1.04 10.60
C ASP A 151 14.77 0.45 10.97
N LEU A 152 13.66 1.14 11.19
CA LEU A 152 13.73 2.52 11.68
C LEU A 152 14.03 2.55 13.18
N ASN A 153 15.19 3.12 13.52
CA ASN A 153 15.52 3.48 14.90
C ASN A 153 14.35 4.32 15.48
N PRO A 154 13.75 3.92 16.62
CA PRO A 154 12.64 4.65 17.25
C PRO A 154 12.89 6.15 17.44
N GLN A 155 14.14 6.58 17.57
CA GLN A 155 14.52 7.99 17.69
C GLN A 155 14.31 8.80 16.40
N ALA A 156 14.09 8.17 15.26
CA ALA A 156 13.79 8.88 14.00
C ALA A 156 12.33 9.38 13.94
N TYR A 157 11.43 8.89 14.80
CA TYR A 157 10.03 9.32 14.86
C TYR A 157 9.81 10.63 15.61
N GLU A 158 10.80 11.15 16.34
CA GLU A 158 10.66 12.41 17.09
C GLU A 158 10.72 13.67 16.20
N HIS A 159 10.95 13.52 14.89
CA HIS A 159 11.15 14.62 13.95
C HIS A 159 10.29 14.56 12.68
N VAL A 160 9.19 13.77 12.69
CA VAL A 160 8.24 13.68 11.56
C VAL A 160 6.91 14.30 11.97
#